data_89d4fc925df06471b50f4e24d68a9b8b
#
_entry.id   89d4fc925df06471b50f4e24d68a9b8b
#
_cell.length_a   1.000
_cell.length_b   1.000
_cell.length_c   1.000
_cell.angle_alpha   90.00
_cell.angle_beta   90.00
_cell.angle_gamma   90.00
#
_symmetry.space_group_name_H-M   'P 1'
#
loop_
_entity.id
_entity.type
_entity.pdbx_description
1 polymer ?
#
loop_
_entity_poly.entity_id
_entity_poly.type
_entity_poly.pdbx_seq_one_letter_code
_entity_poly.pdbx_strand_id
1 'polypeptide(L)'
;MLIVHSVSQQAVPLTIIKGAGHEFIPIPEGESAIVADFHSIRTKTTDSPTYLTSGFYRIQAGPTRDIPQYTYEETKYVLNGQIDVLDEATGVTHHLVAGDFAFFHVGSKAQFSSKSGGTAFFAVTRPIITQHPNLKGREEVVRSKL
;
A
#
# COMPACT_ATOMS: atom_id res chain seq x y z
N MET A 1 29.47 2.25 -22.98
CA MET A 1 28.97 2.69 -23.01
C MET A 1 28.48 3.79 -22.81
N LEU A 2 28.10 4.35 -23.00
CA LEU A 2 27.78 5.31 -22.89
C LEU A 2 26.77 5.96 -22.95
N ILE A 3 26.22 6.47 -22.80
CA ILE A 3 25.27 6.91 -22.88
C ILE A 3 24.94 8.08 -22.76
N VAL A 4 24.60 8.67 -22.94
CA VAL A 4 24.34 9.67 -22.77
C VAL A 4 23.43 10.30 -22.92
N HIS A 5 22.90 10.61 -22.98
CA HIS A 5 22.13 11.27 -23.13
C HIS A 5 21.51 11.89 -22.55
N SER A 6 21.45 12.02 -22.32
CA SER A 6 20.82 12.62 -21.53
C SER A 6 20.91 14.00 -21.40
N VAL A 7 21.49 14.61 -22.16
CA VAL A 7 21.50 15.95 -22.10
C VAL A 7 20.19 16.52 -22.15
N SER A 8 19.26 15.90 -22.80
CA SER A 8 17.96 16.47 -22.92
C SER A 8 17.05 16.01 -21.79
N GLN A 9 17.56 15.21 -20.91
CA GLN A 9 16.72 14.75 -19.86
C GLN A 9 16.60 15.76 -18.79
N GLN A 10 15.41 16.15 -18.48
CA GLN A 10 15.14 17.00 -17.35
C GLN A 10 14.82 16.14 -16.14
N ALA A 11 15.19 16.61 -14.98
CA ALA A 11 14.81 15.93 -13.75
C ALA A 11 13.30 15.98 -13.60
N VAL A 12 12.73 14.88 -13.15
CA VAL A 12 11.29 14.77 -12.92
C VAL A 12 10.99 15.12 -11.48
N PRO A 13 10.03 15.99 -11.22
CA PRO A 13 9.71 16.37 -9.85
C PRO A 13 9.21 15.18 -9.04
N LEU A 14 9.48 15.21 -7.75
CA LEU A 14 8.93 14.24 -6.81
C LEU A 14 7.44 14.46 -6.64
N THR A 15 6.73 13.44 -6.22
CA THR A 15 5.37 13.56 -5.72
C THR A 15 5.45 13.55 -4.20
N ILE A 16 4.93 14.60 -3.56
CA ILE A 16 4.97 14.74 -2.12
C ILE A 16 3.53 14.87 -1.61
N ILE A 17 3.16 14.05 -0.63
CA ILE A 17 1.90 14.19 0.08
C ILE A 17 2.25 14.39 1.53
N LYS A 18 2.30 15.65 1.97
CA LYS A 18 2.66 15.95 3.34
C LYS A 18 1.57 15.48 4.28
N GLY A 19 2.00 14.91 5.41
CA GLY A 19 1.08 14.44 6.41
C GLY A 19 0.36 13.15 6.07
N ALA A 20 0.77 12.47 5.00
CA ALA A 20 0.08 11.26 4.56
C ALA A 20 -0.05 10.22 5.68
N GLY A 21 0.99 10.07 6.49
CA GLY A 21 0.97 9.09 7.57
C GLY A 21 0.09 9.47 8.74
N HIS A 22 -0.41 10.70 8.77
CA HIS A 22 -1.30 11.17 9.83
C HIS A 22 -2.75 11.32 9.34
N GLU A 23 -3.01 10.93 8.12
CA GLU A 23 -4.34 11.06 7.57
C GLU A 23 -5.31 10.12 8.28
N PHE A 24 -6.47 10.62 8.67
CA PHE A 24 -7.48 9.76 9.24
C PHE A 24 -8.11 8.96 8.10
N ILE A 25 -8.12 7.65 8.25
CA ILE A 25 -8.66 6.74 7.24
C ILE A 25 -9.94 6.13 7.81
N PRO A 26 -11.12 6.61 7.41
CA PRO A 26 -12.36 6.07 7.92
C PRO A 26 -12.61 4.67 7.36
N ILE A 27 -13.00 3.77 8.23
CA ILE A 27 -13.40 2.43 7.81
C ILE A 27 -14.89 2.48 7.53
N PRO A 28 -15.32 2.03 6.35
CA PRO A 28 -16.76 2.08 6.03
C PRO A 28 -17.59 1.30 7.02
N GLU A 29 -18.81 1.77 7.25
CA GLU A 29 -19.71 1.13 8.19
C GLU A 29 -19.99 -0.29 7.75
N GLY A 30 -19.93 -1.23 8.70
CA GLY A 30 -20.12 -2.64 8.38
C GLY A 30 -18.84 -3.37 7.98
N GLU A 31 -17.76 -2.63 7.76
CA GLU A 31 -16.47 -3.21 7.41
C GLU A 31 -15.55 -3.20 8.61
N SER A 32 -14.56 -4.09 8.62
CA SER A 32 -13.56 -4.08 9.69
C SER A 32 -12.21 -3.56 9.23
N ALA A 33 -12.06 -3.27 7.94
CA ALA A 33 -10.80 -2.79 7.41
C ALA A 33 -11.01 -2.00 6.13
N ILE A 34 -10.00 -1.24 5.76
CA ILE A 34 -9.97 -0.51 4.49
C ILE A 34 -8.55 -0.46 3.95
N VAL A 35 -8.44 -0.52 2.63
CA VAL A 35 -7.20 -0.27 1.92
C VAL A 35 -7.34 1.10 1.28
N ALA A 36 -6.45 2.02 1.63
CA ALA A 36 -6.49 3.36 1.09
C ALA A 36 -5.26 3.56 0.20
N ASP A 37 -5.47 3.58 -1.09
CA ASP A 37 -4.38 3.81 -2.04
C ASP A 37 -4.07 5.30 -2.07
N PHE A 38 -2.82 5.65 -1.81
CA PHE A 38 -2.39 7.04 -1.77
C PHE A 38 -1.77 7.48 -3.08
N HIS A 39 -1.05 6.60 -3.74
CA HIS A 39 -0.40 6.93 -5.01
C HIS A 39 -0.25 5.69 -5.85
N SER A 40 -0.40 5.84 -7.16
CA SER A 40 -0.27 4.71 -8.08
C SER A 40 0.23 5.21 -9.43
N ILE A 41 1.18 4.49 -9.99
CA ILE A 41 1.64 4.76 -11.35
C ILE A 41 1.83 3.46 -12.11
N ARG A 42 1.79 3.57 -13.42
CA ARG A 42 2.34 2.56 -14.29
C ARG A 42 3.85 2.83 -14.34
N THR A 43 4.65 1.86 -13.95
CA THR A 43 6.10 2.10 -13.85
C THR A 43 6.69 2.38 -15.22
N LYS A 44 7.75 3.19 -15.23
CA LYS A 44 8.44 3.56 -16.47
C LYS A 44 9.81 2.91 -16.58
N THR A 45 10.07 1.95 -15.71
CA THR A 45 11.27 1.14 -15.83
C THR A 45 11.16 0.30 -17.10
N THR A 46 12.27 0.07 -17.75
CA THR A 46 12.24 -0.60 -19.05
C THR A 46 12.35 -2.11 -18.95
N ASP A 47 12.91 -2.60 -17.86
CA ASP A 47 13.16 -4.02 -17.73
C ASP A 47 11.98 -4.77 -17.10
N SER A 48 11.14 -4.10 -16.36
CA SER A 48 10.05 -4.77 -15.65
C SER A 48 8.86 -3.82 -15.43
N PRO A 49 8.25 -3.36 -16.52
CA PRO A 49 7.14 -2.42 -16.36
C PRO A 49 5.94 -3.10 -15.70
N THR A 50 5.40 -2.43 -14.68
CA THR A 50 4.23 -2.90 -13.94
C THR A 50 3.57 -1.68 -13.30
N TYR A 51 2.64 -1.93 -12.40
CA TYR A 51 2.08 -0.87 -11.58
C TYR A 51 2.78 -0.86 -10.24
N LEU A 52 2.85 0.31 -9.64
CA LEU A 52 3.32 0.46 -8.27
C LEU A 52 2.33 1.35 -7.54
N THR A 53 1.63 0.77 -6.60
CA THR A 53 0.61 1.46 -5.81
C THR A 53 1.00 1.31 -4.35
N SER A 54 0.87 2.38 -3.59
CA SER A 54 1.17 2.35 -2.17
C SER A 54 0.17 3.17 -1.40
N GLY A 55 0.07 2.88 -0.11
CA GLY A 55 -0.85 3.57 0.76
C GLY A 55 -0.87 2.93 2.13
N PHE A 56 -2.02 3.00 2.79
CA PHE A 56 -2.15 2.50 4.14
C PHE A 56 -3.35 1.56 4.24
N TYR A 57 -3.16 0.51 5.03
CA TYR A 57 -4.19 -0.45 5.39
C TYR A 57 -4.53 -0.20 6.84
N ARG A 58 -5.80 -0.04 7.14
CA ARG A 58 -6.27 0.14 8.50
C ARG A 58 -7.29 -0.95 8.82
N ILE A 59 -7.12 -1.58 9.97
CA ILE A 59 -8.05 -2.59 10.45
C ILE A 59 -8.45 -2.24 11.88
N GLN A 60 -9.68 -2.56 12.24
CA GLN A 60 -10.15 -2.42 13.62
C GLN A 60 -10.59 -3.79 14.11
N ALA A 61 -10.84 -3.89 15.41
CA ALA A 61 -11.35 -5.13 15.97
C ALA A 61 -12.68 -5.47 15.30
N GLY A 62 -12.85 -6.73 14.95
CA GLY A 62 -14.05 -7.14 14.25
C GLY A 62 -13.89 -8.51 13.63
N PRO A 63 -14.82 -8.89 12.76
CA PRO A 63 -14.76 -10.21 12.13
C PRO A 63 -13.52 -10.36 11.26
N THR A 64 -13.08 -11.60 11.12
CA THR A 64 -11.99 -11.95 10.22
C THR A 64 -12.37 -11.59 8.79
N ARG A 65 -11.43 -11.02 8.06
CA ARG A 65 -11.63 -10.69 6.66
C ARG A 65 -10.99 -11.77 5.81
N ASP A 66 -11.83 -12.43 5.00
CA ASP A 66 -11.39 -13.40 4.02
C ASP A 66 -11.25 -12.67 2.71
N ILE A 67 -10.02 -12.57 2.22
CA ILE A 67 -9.75 -11.82 0.99
C ILE A 67 -9.44 -12.78 -0.14
N PRO A 68 -9.62 -12.33 -1.39
CA PRO A 68 -9.30 -13.18 -2.54
C PRO A 68 -7.82 -13.58 -2.55
N GLN A 69 -7.54 -14.69 -3.21
CA GLN A 69 -6.16 -15.10 -3.42
C GLN A 69 -5.43 -14.00 -4.18
N TYR A 70 -4.19 -13.75 -3.78
CA TYR A 70 -3.39 -12.68 -4.39
C TYR A 70 -3.05 -13.00 -5.84
N THR A 71 -3.33 -12.05 -6.71
CA THR A 71 -2.91 -12.11 -8.10
C THR A 71 -1.81 -11.10 -8.40
N TYR A 72 -1.31 -10.44 -7.37
CA TYR A 72 -0.25 -9.44 -7.44
C TYR A 72 0.65 -9.64 -6.22
N GLU A 73 1.67 -8.83 -6.12
CA GLU A 73 2.60 -8.91 -4.98
C GLU A 73 2.42 -7.71 -4.08
N GLU A 74 2.62 -7.91 -2.80
CA GLU A 74 2.40 -6.87 -1.82
C GLU A 74 3.38 -6.98 -0.67
N THR A 75 3.87 -5.83 -0.20
CA THR A 75 4.60 -5.68 1.05
C THR A 75 3.72 -4.93 2.03
N LYS A 76 3.63 -5.41 3.27
CA LYS A 76 3.04 -4.64 4.36
C LYS A 76 4.05 -4.47 5.47
N TYR A 77 4.06 -3.28 6.07
CA TYR A 77 4.89 -2.99 7.23
C TYR A 77 3.98 -2.37 8.30
N VAL A 78 3.89 -3.02 9.45
CA VAL A 78 2.97 -2.57 10.50
C VAL A 78 3.54 -1.36 11.19
N LEU A 79 2.77 -0.27 11.22
CA LEU A 79 3.17 1.01 11.80
C LEU A 79 2.76 1.13 13.25
N ASN A 80 1.57 0.64 13.58
CA ASN A 80 1.06 0.70 14.95
C ASN A 80 -0.01 -0.36 15.13
N GLY A 81 -0.32 -0.63 16.39
CA GLY A 81 -1.38 -1.56 16.73
C GLY A 81 -0.98 -3.00 16.48
N GLN A 82 -1.95 -3.78 16.05
CA GLN A 82 -1.77 -5.21 15.96
C GLN A 82 -2.62 -5.76 14.80
N ILE A 83 -2.04 -6.64 13.99
CA ILE A 83 -2.72 -7.26 12.86
C ILE A 83 -2.43 -8.75 12.87
N ASP A 84 -3.48 -9.56 12.91
CA ASP A 84 -3.34 -11.02 12.81
C ASP A 84 -3.50 -11.41 11.36
N VAL A 85 -2.58 -12.23 10.86
CA VAL A 85 -2.59 -12.71 9.49
C VAL A 85 -2.53 -14.23 9.51
N LEU A 86 -3.62 -14.88 9.12
CA LEU A 86 -3.62 -16.32 8.94
C LEU A 86 -3.11 -16.62 7.54
N ASP A 87 -2.02 -17.34 7.46
CA ASP A 87 -1.48 -17.82 6.20
C ASP A 87 -2.13 -19.17 5.90
N GLU A 88 -3.00 -19.21 4.92
CA GLU A 88 -3.75 -20.45 4.65
C GLU A 88 -2.86 -21.57 4.13
N ALA A 89 -1.75 -21.25 3.48
CA ALA A 89 -0.85 -22.27 2.97
C ALA A 89 -0.22 -23.11 4.09
N THR A 90 0.02 -22.49 5.24
CA THR A 90 0.67 -23.16 6.37
C THR A 90 -0.26 -23.40 7.54
N GLY A 91 -1.41 -22.72 7.57
CA GLY A 91 -2.32 -22.76 8.70
C GLY A 91 -1.83 -21.98 9.90
N VAL A 92 -0.77 -21.21 9.76
CA VAL A 92 -0.18 -20.45 10.86
C VAL A 92 -0.78 -19.06 10.91
N THR A 93 -1.18 -18.61 12.08
CA THR A 93 -1.58 -17.22 12.30
C THR A 93 -0.41 -16.45 12.86
N HIS A 94 -0.01 -15.39 12.13
CA HIS A 94 1.06 -14.52 12.55
C HIS A 94 0.45 -13.30 13.25
N HIS A 95 0.95 -13.02 14.46
CA HIS A 95 0.45 -11.90 15.25
C HIS A 95 1.43 -10.74 15.07
N LEU A 96 1.12 -9.85 14.14
CA LEU A 96 2.04 -8.79 13.76
C LEU A 96 1.81 -7.55 14.59
N VAL A 97 2.90 -6.92 14.99
CA VAL A 97 2.87 -5.65 15.73
C VAL A 97 3.75 -4.64 15.04
N ALA A 98 3.78 -3.41 15.55
CA ALA A 98 4.60 -2.35 14.96
C ALA A 98 6.02 -2.81 14.73
N GLY A 99 6.52 -2.59 13.52
CA GLY A 99 7.85 -3.00 13.12
C GLY A 99 7.90 -4.32 12.37
N ASP A 100 6.80 -5.06 12.32
CA ASP A 100 6.78 -6.33 11.61
C ASP A 100 6.49 -6.13 10.12
N PHE A 101 7.09 -6.99 9.33
CA PHE A 101 7.03 -6.95 7.87
C PHE A 101 6.42 -8.24 7.35
N ALA A 102 5.56 -8.11 6.35
CA ALA A 102 4.98 -9.27 5.68
C ALA A 102 5.03 -9.08 4.19
N PHE A 103 5.27 -10.16 3.45
CA PHE A 103 5.25 -10.14 2.00
C PHE A 103 4.24 -11.18 1.49
N PHE A 104 3.40 -10.73 0.56
CA PHE A 104 2.36 -11.56 -0.03
C PHE A 104 2.72 -11.79 -1.50
N HIS A 105 2.84 -13.05 -1.87
CA HIS A 105 3.22 -13.46 -3.22
C HIS A 105 1.99 -13.66 -4.09
N VAL A 106 2.18 -13.65 -5.39
CA VAL A 106 1.13 -14.15 -6.27
C VAL A 106 0.82 -15.58 -5.84
N GLY A 107 -0.43 -15.84 -5.55
CA GLY A 107 -0.88 -17.15 -5.06
C GLY A 107 -1.07 -17.23 -3.56
N SER A 108 -0.60 -16.25 -2.80
CA SER A 108 -0.83 -16.24 -1.36
C SER A 108 -2.32 -16.09 -1.06
N LYS A 109 -2.77 -16.71 0.01
CA LYS A 109 -4.14 -16.61 0.48
C LYS A 109 -4.09 -16.38 1.99
N ALA A 110 -4.66 -15.29 2.42
CA ALA A 110 -4.56 -14.89 3.82
C ALA A 110 -5.91 -14.43 4.36
N GLN A 111 -6.06 -14.46 5.69
CA GLN A 111 -7.20 -13.87 6.36
C GLN A 111 -6.68 -12.89 7.39
N PHE A 112 -7.31 -11.72 7.45
CA PHE A 112 -6.88 -10.66 8.34
C PHE A 112 -7.87 -10.44 9.45
N SER A 113 -7.37 -10.19 10.65
CA SER A 113 -8.17 -9.81 11.80
C SER A 113 -7.32 -8.97 12.73
N SER A 114 -7.95 -8.39 13.75
CA SER A 114 -7.23 -7.67 14.77
C SER A 114 -8.01 -7.72 16.07
N LYS A 115 -7.30 -7.73 17.18
CA LYS A 115 -7.93 -7.67 18.49
C LYS A 115 -8.10 -6.25 18.96
N SER A 116 -7.22 -5.35 18.55
CA SER A 116 -7.21 -3.98 19.06
C SER A 116 -7.09 -2.93 17.97
N GLY A 117 -6.99 -3.32 16.73
CA GLY A 117 -6.81 -2.40 15.61
C GLY A 117 -5.37 -2.15 15.29
N GLY A 118 -5.09 -1.77 14.05
CA GLY A 118 -3.74 -1.49 13.61
C GLY A 118 -3.71 -0.84 12.25
N THR A 119 -2.54 -0.34 11.90
CA THR A 119 -2.29 0.31 10.61
C THR A 119 -0.99 -0.21 10.03
N ALA A 120 -0.99 -0.46 8.74
CA ALA A 120 0.20 -0.86 8.02
C ALA A 120 0.39 0.01 6.78
N PHE A 121 1.63 0.27 6.44
CA PHE A 121 1.97 0.82 5.14
C PHE A 121 2.07 -0.35 4.16
N PHE A 122 1.61 -0.17 2.93
CA PHE A 122 1.75 -1.20 1.92
C PHE A 122 2.27 -0.64 0.60
N ALA A 123 2.91 -1.50 -0.15
CA ALA A 123 3.26 -1.26 -1.54
C ALA A 123 2.92 -2.52 -2.33
N VAL A 124 2.30 -2.34 -3.49
CA VAL A 124 1.68 -3.45 -4.21
C VAL A 124 1.79 -3.22 -5.71
N THR A 125 1.89 -4.33 -6.47
CA THR A 125 2.07 -4.27 -7.93
C THR A 125 0.74 -4.35 -8.66
N ARG A 126 -0.24 -3.61 -8.24
CA ARG A 126 -1.54 -3.53 -8.91
C ARG A 126 -1.93 -2.09 -9.17
N PRO A 127 -2.84 -1.87 -10.13
CA PRO A 127 -3.36 -0.51 -10.35
C PRO A 127 -4.13 -0.03 -9.13
N ILE A 128 -4.41 1.26 -9.11
CA ILE A 128 -5.22 1.84 -8.06
C ILE A 128 -6.60 1.20 -8.05
N ILE A 129 -7.10 0.89 -6.86
CA ILE A 129 -8.46 0.40 -6.69
C ILE A 129 -9.29 1.43 -5.96
N THR A 130 -8.80 1.89 -4.80
CA THR A 130 -9.54 2.83 -3.99
C THR A 130 -8.61 3.92 -3.52
N GLN A 131 -8.69 5.09 -4.13
CA GLN A 131 -7.94 6.23 -3.68
C GLN A 131 -8.64 6.83 -2.46
N HIS A 132 -7.86 7.21 -1.46
CA HIS A 132 -8.43 7.85 -0.28
C HIS A 132 -9.00 9.21 -0.68
N PRO A 133 -10.29 9.45 -0.44
CA PRO A 133 -10.92 10.66 -0.97
C PRO A 133 -10.33 11.96 -0.42
N ASN A 134 -9.85 11.94 0.81
CA ASN A 134 -9.29 13.15 1.40
C ASN A 134 -7.92 13.51 0.85
N LEU A 135 -7.33 12.66 0.04
CA LEU A 135 -6.02 12.93 -0.53
C LEU A 135 -6.10 13.39 -1.97
N LYS A 136 -7.28 13.32 -2.56
CA LYS A 136 -7.43 13.72 -3.94
C LYS A 136 -7.08 15.19 -4.08
N GLY A 137 -6.11 15.48 -4.91
CA GLY A 137 -5.68 16.85 -5.14
C GLY A 137 -4.72 17.41 -4.11
N ARG A 138 -4.31 16.62 -3.12
CA ARG A 138 -3.39 17.11 -2.09
C ARG A 138 -1.93 16.88 -2.44
N GLU A 139 -1.65 16.19 -3.52
CA GLU A 139 -0.27 16.01 -3.93
C GLU A 139 0.34 17.35 -4.27
N GLU A 140 1.51 17.61 -3.73
CA GLU A 140 2.19 18.84 -4.04
C GLU A 140 2.73 18.75 -5.44
N VAL A 141 2.31 19.68 -6.28
CA VAL A 141 2.80 19.74 -7.64
C VAL A 141 3.85 20.80 -7.69
N VAL A 142 5.07 20.38 -7.99
CA VAL A 142 6.14 21.33 -8.17
C VAL A 142 6.04 21.83 -9.60
N ARG A 143 5.51 23.02 -9.77
CA ARG A 143 5.39 23.52 -11.08
C ARG A 143 6.71 23.93 -11.55
N SER A 144 6.94 23.58 -12.75
CA SER A 144 8.14 24.01 -13.36
C SER A 144 8.13 25.50 -13.40
N LYS A 145 9.22 26.11 -13.12
CA LYS A 145 9.30 27.45 -13.21
C LYS A 145 9.54 27.81 -14.52
N LEU A 146 9.22 27.22 -15.42
CA LEU A 146 9.50 27.50 -16.76
C LEU A 146 8.94 28.68 -17.28
#